data_04ec6d460ff841f3d78d95aa6aa31b54
#
_entry.id   04ec6d460ff841f3d78d95aa6aa31b54
#
_cell.length_a   1.000
_cell.length_b   1.000
_cell.length_c   1.000
_cell.angle_alpha   90.00
_cell.angle_beta   90.00
_cell.angle_gamma   90.00
#
_symmetry.space_group_name_H-M   'P 1'
#
loop_
_entity.id
_entity.type
_entity.pdbx_description
1 polymer ?
#
loop_
_entity_poly.entity_id
_entity_poly.type
_entity_poly.pdbx_seq_one_letter_code
_entity_poly.pdbx_strand_id
1 'polypeptide(L)'
;MDHLFIGLDVAKDRLDVHVRPTGETFSLSHDEGGLTTLVERARILAPTLIALEATGGYEALVAATLASAALPVAVVNPRQIRDFARATGLLAKTDTLDARVIAHFAEAVRPAVRPLPTEQSQRLGELVARRRQLVEMLGAETNRRRLTRDRGLQRRIDAHIAWLERALHDLERDLHDTLRASPIWRETENLLTSVPGIGPITALTLIAELPELGRLDRRRIAALVGLAPFNRDSGTLRGRRMIRGGRGSVRRVLYMATLTAIRHNPRIRTFYQRLRTTGHPGKVALTAAMRKLLTMLNAMLRDHRPWQPT
;
A
#
# COMPACT_ATOMS: atom_id res chain seq x y z
N MET A 1 -22.50 28.10 4.83
CA MET A 1 -22.19 27.11 5.87
C MET A 1 -20.69 26.94 5.88
N ASP A 2 -20.05 27.14 7.01
CA ASP A 2 -18.60 26.96 7.13
C ASP A 2 -18.26 25.47 6.98
N HIS A 3 -17.32 25.17 6.10
CA HIS A 3 -16.84 23.80 5.91
C HIS A 3 -16.01 23.36 7.12
N LEU A 4 -16.50 22.39 7.89
CA LEU A 4 -15.79 21.84 9.02
C LEU A 4 -14.94 20.65 8.61
N PHE A 5 -13.71 20.59 9.14
CA PHE A 5 -12.74 19.52 8.90
C PHE A 5 -12.24 18.99 10.25
N ILE A 6 -12.35 17.69 10.43
CA ILE A 6 -11.91 17.02 11.65
C ILE A 6 -10.64 16.23 11.37
N GLY A 7 -9.64 16.43 12.21
CA GLY A 7 -8.43 15.62 12.24
C GLY A 7 -8.46 14.74 13.48
N LEU A 8 -8.17 13.45 13.29
CA LEU A 8 -8.10 12.44 14.33
C LEU A 8 -6.70 11.84 14.38
N ASP A 9 -6.04 11.98 15.52
CA ASP A 9 -4.89 11.15 15.87
C ASP A 9 -5.36 9.99 16.74
N VAL A 10 -5.03 8.76 16.32
CA VAL A 10 -5.53 7.52 16.92
C VAL A 10 -4.40 6.80 17.62
N ALA A 11 -4.41 6.80 18.94
CA ALA A 11 -3.51 6.01 19.78
C ALA A 11 -4.23 4.74 20.29
N LYS A 12 -3.49 3.87 20.97
CA LYS A 12 -4.02 2.61 21.52
C LYS A 12 -5.20 2.83 22.45
N ASP A 13 -5.09 3.81 23.37
CA ASP A 13 -6.04 4.01 24.45
C ASP A 13 -6.75 5.38 24.37
N ARG A 14 -6.42 6.22 23.37
CA ARG A 14 -6.91 7.59 23.26
C ARG A 14 -7.11 8.01 21.81
N LEU A 15 -8.12 8.84 21.60
CA LEU A 15 -8.45 9.53 20.37
C LEU A 15 -8.30 11.03 20.59
N ASP A 16 -7.37 11.68 19.90
CA ASP A 16 -7.23 13.13 19.94
C ASP A 16 -7.89 13.75 18.70
N VAL A 17 -8.76 14.72 18.95
CA VAL A 17 -9.63 15.33 17.93
C VAL A 17 -9.33 16.82 17.84
N HIS A 18 -9.20 17.32 16.61
CA HIS A 18 -9.12 18.75 16.32
C HIS A 18 -10.09 19.13 15.20
N VAL A 19 -10.84 20.22 15.40
CA VAL A 19 -11.85 20.71 14.46
C VAL A 19 -11.41 22.05 13.87
N ARG A 20 -11.44 22.17 12.56
CA ARG A 20 -11.17 23.43 11.83
C ARG A 20 -12.42 23.91 11.12
N PRO A 21 -12.63 25.22 10.97
CA PRO A 21 -11.77 26.33 11.41
C PRO A 21 -11.96 26.73 12.89
N THR A 22 -12.89 26.11 13.64
CA THR A 22 -13.26 26.55 15.00
C THR A 22 -12.10 26.50 15.99
N GLY A 23 -11.12 25.60 15.79
CA GLY A 23 -10.00 25.40 16.71
C GLY A 23 -10.37 24.52 17.92
N GLU A 24 -11.60 23.98 17.98
CA GLU A 24 -12.02 23.07 19.04
C GLU A 24 -11.12 21.84 19.10
N THR A 25 -10.68 21.46 20.30
CA THR A 25 -9.84 20.29 20.55
C THR A 25 -10.37 19.54 21.75
N PHE A 26 -10.47 18.21 21.63
CA PHE A 26 -10.87 17.33 22.74
C PHE A 26 -10.27 15.95 22.58
N SER A 27 -10.23 15.20 23.66
CA SER A 27 -9.75 13.81 23.67
C SER A 27 -10.84 12.90 24.19
N LEU A 28 -10.90 11.67 23.63
CA LEU A 28 -11.81 10.62 24.03
C LEU A 28 -11.03 9.33 24.29
N SER A 29 -11.58 8.42 25.07
CA SER A 29 -11.03 7.07 25.21
C SER A 29 -11.20 6.29 23.91
N HIS A 30 -10.25 5.41 23.61
CA HIS A 30 -10.35 4.51 22.45
C HIS A 30 -11.03 3.21 22.87
N ASP A 31 -12.29 3.33 23.30
CA ASP A 31 -13.18 2.26 23.68
C ASP A 31 -14.59 2.48 23.06
N GLU A 32 -15.52 1.60 23.32
CA GLU A 32 -16.87 1.67 22.78
C GLU A 32 -17.61 2.97 23.17
N GLY A 33 -17.42 3.44 24.42
CA GLY A 33 -18.02 4.68 24.90
C GLY A 33 -17.46 5.92 24.20
N GLY A 34 -16.11 5.98 24.04
CA GLY A 34 -15.46 7.08 23.35
C GLY A 34 -15.81 7.10 21.86
N LEU A 35 -15.92 5.94 21.21
CA LEU A 35 -16.35 5.84 19.81
C LEU A 35 -17.79 6.31 19.62
N THR A 36 -18.70 5.94 20.54
CA THR A 36 -20.09 6.41 20.51
C THR A 36 -20.14 7.92 20.62
N THR A 37 -19.44 8.49 21.60
CA THR A 37 -19.35 9.95 21.81
C THR A 37 -18.76 10.65 20.59
N LEU A 38 -17.73 10.07 19.95
CA LEU A 38 -17.13 10.60 18.73
C LEU A 38 -18.15 10.69 17.59
N VAL A 39 -18.94 9.63 17.37
CA VAL A 39 -19.97 9.59 16.33
C VAL A 39 -21.05 10.64 16.58
N GLU A 40 -21.55 10.74 17.83
CA GLU A 40 -22.55 11.73 18.18
C GLU A 40 -22.10 13.16 17.97
N ARG A 41 -20.88 13.50 18.42
CA ARG A 41 -20.30 14.82 18.22
C ARG A 41 -20.06 15.10 16.73
N ALA A 42 -19.54 14.14 15.97
CA ALA A 42 -19.32 14.29 14.54
C ALA A 42 -20.62 14.48 13.76
N ARG A 43 -21.73 13.84 14.17
CA ARG A 43 -23.06 14.07 13.57
C ARG A 43 -23.56 15.49 13.82
N ILE A 44 -23.39 16.00 15.05
CA ILE A 44 -23.79 17.40 15.39
C ILE A 44 -22.96 18.39 14.60
N LEU A 45 -21.65 18.17 14.48
CA LEU A 45 -20.74 19.06 13.74
C LEU A 45 -20.95 18.99 12.22
N ALA A 46 -21.52 17.91 11.69
CA ALA A 46 -21.73 17.68 10.26
C ALA A 46 -20.52 18.04 9.39
N PRO A 47 -19.34 17.43 9.63
CA PRO A 47 -18.10 17.83 8.97
C PRO A 47 -18.12 17.53 7.46
N THR A 48 -17.47 18.37 6.71
CA THR A 48 -17.20 18.13 5.28
C THR A 48 -16.27 16.92 5.07
N LEU A 49 -15.33 16.71 6.01
CA LEU A 49 -14.39 15.59 5.96
C LEU A 49 -13.79 15.32 7.34
N ILE A 50 -13.69 14.06 7.69
CA ILE A 50 -12.93 13.55 8.82
C ILE A 50 -11.69 12.83 8.28
N ALA A 51 -10.50 13.27 8.65
CA ALA A 51 -9.26 12.61 8.28
C ALA A 51 -8.59 11.98 9.49
N LEU A 52 -8.05 10.78 9.30
CA LEU A 52 -7.26 10.08 10.31
C LEU A 52 -6.01 9.46 9.66
N GLU A 53 -4.93 9.41 10.43
CA GLU A 53 -3.67 8.83 9.97
C GLU A 53 -3.71 7.29 10.12
N ALA A 54 -3.16 6.56 9.13
CA ALA A 54 -3.01 5.11 9.21
C ALA A 54 -1.88 4.77 10.22
N THR A 55 -2.24 4.46 11.45
CA THR A 55 -1.34 4.23 12.61
C THR A 55 -1.32 2.76 13.04
N GLY A 56 -0.84 1.87 12.15
CA GLY A 56 -0.56 0.48 12.53
C GLY A 56 -1.77 -0.41 12.83
N GLY A 57 -2.99 0.02 12.41
CA GLY A 57 -4.23 -0.76 12.53
C GLY A 57 -5.22 -0.23 13.57
N TYR A 58 -4.80 0.63 14.51
CA TYR A 58 -5.70 1.23 15.48
C TYR A 58 -6.78 2.10 14.83
N GLU A 59 -6.46 2.73 13.70
CA GLU A 59 -7.38 3.56 12.93
C GLU A 59 -8.53 2.78 12.29
N ALA A 60 -8.38 1.47 12.11
CA ALA A 60 -9.34 0.67 11.34
C ALA A 60 -10.74 0.64 11.99
N LEU A 61 -10.80 0.42 13.31
CA LEU A 61 -12.05 0.40 14.04
C LEU A 61 -12.73 1.78 14.03
N VAL A 62 -11.96 2.85 14.28
CA VAL A 62 -12.46 4.23 14.27
C VAL A 62 -13.04 4.59 12.91
N ALA A 63 -12.27 4.30 11.83
CA ALA A 63 -12.71 4.55 10.46
C ALA A 63 -13.99 3.78 10.11
N ALA A 64 -14.07 2.49 10.50
CA ALA A 64 -15.24 1.65 10.27
C ALA A 64 -16.48 2.18 11.02
N THR A 65 -16.33 2.57 12.28
CA THR A 65 -17.41 3.12 13.11
C THR A 65 -17.96 4.41 12.52
N LEU A 66 -17.09 5.35 12.15
CA LEU A 66 -17.49 6.62 11.52
C LEU A 66 -18.14 6.42 10.15
N ALA A 67 -17.60 5.52 9.31
CA ALA A 67 -18.16 5.23 8.00
C ALA A 67 -19.52 4.52 8.09
N SER A 68 -19.72 3.62 9.08
CA SER A 68 -21.00 2.97 9.35
C SER A 68 -22.07 3.98 9.79
N ALA A 69 -21.64 5.09 10.38
CA ALA A 69 -22.51 6.23 10.72
C ALA A 69 -22.75 7.19 9.54
N ALA A 70 -22.35 6.81 8.31
CA ALA A 70 -22.42 7.59 7.06
C ALA A 70 -21.65 8.92 7.11
N LEU A 71 -20.61 9.03 7.93
CA LEU A 71 -19.75 10.21 8.02
C LEU A 71 -18.65 10.15 6.94
N PRO A 72 -18.23 11.30 6.39
CA PRO A 72 -17.22 11.37 5.32
C PRO A 72 -15.80 11.16 5.87
N VAL A 73 -15.28 9.95 5.81
CA VAL A 73 -13.98 9.55 6.40
C VAL A 73 -12.93 9.30 5.34
N ALA A 74 -11.74 9.84 5.56
CA ALA A 74 -10.55 9.55 4.75
C ALA A 74 -9.38 9.10 5.63
N VAL A 75 -8.92 7.86 5.43
CA VAL A 75 -7.67 7.36 6.02
C VAL A 75 -6.50 7.82 5.15
N VAL A 76 -5.55 8.54 5.74
CA VAL A 76 -4.44 9.17 5.03
C VAL A 76 -3.09 8.53 5.39
N ASN A 77 -2.16 8.57 4.45
CA ASN A 77 -0.84 8.00 4.66
C ASN A 77 -0.02 8.87 5.62
N PRO A 78 0.60 8.31 6.66
CA PRO A 78 1.45 9.01 7.64
C PRO A 78 2.54 9.87 7.00
N ARG A 79 3.07 9.42 5.88
CA ARG A 79 4.09 10.17 5.17
C ARG A 79 3.56 11.47 4.58
N GLN A 80 2.31 11.49 4.08
CA GLN A 80 1.70 12.70 3.52
C GLN A 80 1.49 13.74 4.63
N ILE A 81 1.02 13.31 5.80
CA ILE A 81 0.85 14.19 6.97
C ILE A 81 2.21 14.77 7.40
N ARG A 82 3.25 13.94 7.52
CA ARG A 82 4.61 14.40 7.88
C ARG A 82 5.22 15.35 6.85
N ASP A 83 5.07 15.05 5.56
CA ASP A 83 5.59 15.93 4.50
C ASP A 83 4.82 17.26 4.48
N PHE A 84 3.50 17.26 4.75
CA PHE A 84 2.67 18.45 4.90
C PHE A 84 3.05 19.27 6.14
N ALA A 85 3.24 18.64 7.29
CA ALA A 85 3.71 19.30 8.51
C ALA A 85 5.04 20.05 8.28
N ARG A 86 5.98 19.40 7.59
CA ARG A 86 7.25 20.04 7.22
C ARG A 86 7.07 21.24 6.29
N ALA A 87 6.19 21.09 5.28
CA ALA A 87 5.91 22.16 4.33
C ALA A 87 5.24 23.39 4.98
N THR A 88 4.48 23.16 6.07
CA THR A 88 3.82 24.23 6.87
C THR A 88 4.65 24.73 8.05
N GLY A 89 5.90 24.27 8.19
CA GLY A 89 6.81 24.72 9.26
C GLY A 89 6.55 24.09 10.63
N LEU A 90 5.65 23.11 10.74
CA LEU A 90 5.33 22.41 11.98
C LEU A 90 6.28 21.20 12.15
N LEU A 91 7.39 21.43 12.88
CA LEU A 91 8.45 20.42 13.06
C LEU A 91 8.34 19.67 14.39
N ALA A 92 7.66 20.23 15.39
CA ALA A 92 7.49 19.59 16.69
C ALA A 92 6.48 18.42 16.60
N LYS A 93 6.78 17.31 17.28
CA LYS A 93 5.92 16.16 17.37
C LYS A 93 5.31 16.06 18.76
N THR A 94 4.01 16.34 18.88
CA THR A 94 3.19 16.03 20.06
C THR A 94 1.83 15.56 19.58
N ASP A 95 1.18 14.68 20.31
CA ASP A 95 -0.11 14.05 19.93
C ASP A 95 -1.20 15.10 19.60
N THR A 96 -1.26 16.21 20.37
CA THR A 96 -2.19 17.32 20.11
C THR A 96 -1.87 18.10 18.84
N LEU A 97 -0.59 18.19 18.46
CA LEU A 97 -0.16 18.79 17.19
C LEU A 97 -0.48 17.88 16.01
N ASP A 98 -0.44 16.56 16.21
CA ASP A 98 -0.70 15.59 15.16
C ASP A 98 -2.17 15.67 14.69
N ALA A 99 -3.16 15.69 15.59
CA ALA A 99 -4.58 15.90 15.24
C ALA A 99 -4.83 17.24 14.52
N ARG A 100 -4.17 18.33 14.98
CA ARG A 100 -4.24 19.66 14.35
C ARG A 100 -3.66 19.66 12.93
N VAL A 101 -2.52 18.99 12.73
CA VAL A 101 -1.89 18.85 11.39
C VAL A 101 -2.78 18.03 10.47
N ILE A 102 -3.39 16.95 10.97
CA ILE A 102 -4.31 16.12 10.22
C ILE A 102 -5.55 16.91 9.79
N ALA A 103 -6.14 17.72 10.70
CA ALA A 103 -7.27 18.59 10.36
C ALA A 103 -6.90 19.66 9.31
N HIS A 104 -5.71 20.27 9.42
CA HIS A 104 -5.20 21.23 8.46
C HIS A 104 -4.94 20.57 7.09
N PHE A 105 -4.41 19.37 7.09
CA PHE A 105 -4.25 18.58 5.86
C PHE A 105 -5.61 18.28 5.21
N ALA A 106 -6.62 17.88 6.02
CA ALA A 106 -7.97 17.60 5.53
C ALA A 106 -8.59 18.84 4.84
N GLU A 107 -8.43 20.01 5.43
CA GLU A 107 -8.93 21.28 4.87
C GLU A 107 -8.21 21.67 3.58
N ALA A 108 -6.86 21.64 3.59
CA ALA A 108 -6.03 22.15 2.49
C ALA A 108 -6.00 21.18 1.29
N VAL A 109 -5.91 19.88 1.54
CA VAL A 109 -5.69 18.85 0.49
C VAL A 109 -7.01 18.18 0.07
N ARG A 110 -7.99 18.09 0.96
CA ARG A 110 -9.31 17.46 0.75
C ARG A 110 -9.17 16.06 0.15
N PRO A 111 -8.51 15.13 0.87
CA PRO A 111 -8.33 13.78 0.38
C PRO A 111 -9.69 13.14 0.07
N ALA A 112 -9.76 12.39 -1.03
CA ALA A 112 -11.00 11.73 -1.44
C ALA A 112 -11.41 10.66 -0.42
N VAL A 113 -12.69 10.67 -0.03
CA VAL A 113 -13.32 9.59 0.72
C VAL A 113 -13.30 8.32 -0.14
N ARG A 114 -12.76 7.24 0.42
CA ARG A 114 -12.69 5.94 -0.27
C ARG A 114 -13.48 4.91 0.54
N PRO A 115 -14.15 3.98 -0.13
CA PRO A 115 -14.74 2.84 0.56
C PRO A 115 -13.68 2.14 1.42
N LEU A 116 -14.03 1.81 2.64
CA LEU A 116 -13.16 1.01 3.49
C LEU A 116 -13.02 -0.42 2.94
N PRO A 117 -11.87 -1.06 3.12
CA PRO A 117 -11.71 -2.45 2.75
C PRO A 117 -12.74 -3.32 3.47
N THR A 118 -13.33 -4.28 2.76
CA THR A 118 -14.16 -5.30 3.38
C THR A 118 -13.33 -6.18 4.33
N GLU A 119 -13.96 -6.85 5.28
CA GLU A 119 -13.30 -7.79 6.19
C GLU A 119 -12.48 -8.85 5.43
N GLN A 120 -13.05 -9.38 4.35
CA GLN A 120 -12.33 -10.32 3.48
C GLN A 120 -11.07 -9.68 2.85
N SER A 121 -11.16 -8.42 2.42
CA SER A 121 -10.00 -7.70 1.84
C SER A 121 -8.95 -7.40 2.89
N GLN A 122 -9.35 -7.08 4.11
CA GLN A 122 -8.44 -6.87 5.24
C GLN A 122 -7.72 -8.18 5.58
N ARG A 123 -8.46 -9.30 5.74
CA ARG A 123 -7.89 -10.62 5.99
C ARG A 123 -6.90 -11.02 4.89
N LEU A 124 -7.24 -10.83 3.62
CA LEU A 124 -6.33 -11.11 2.52
C LEU A 124 -5.04 -10.27 2.63
N GLY A 125 -5.16 -8.99 2.95
CA GLY A 125 -4.03 -8.09 3.18
C GLY A 125 -3.12 -8.54 4.31
N GLU A 126 -3.68 -8.97 5.43
CA GLU A 126 -2.96 -9.51 6.59
C GLU A 126 -2.20 -10.79 6.25
N LEU A 127 -2.84 -11.74 5.57
CA LEU A 127 -2.21 -12.98 5.11
C LEU A 127 -1.03 -12.68 4.16
N VAL A 128 -1.20 -11.77 3.20
CA VAL A 128 -0.12 -11.35 2.28
C VAL A 128 1.03 -10.67 3.04
N ALA A 129 0.72 -9.82 4.01
CA ALA A 129 1.72 -9.18 4.86
C ALA A 129 2.48 -10.23 5.70
N ARG A 130 1.77 -11.21 6.28
CA ARG A 130 2.37 -12.31 7.05
C ARG A 130 3.27 -13.19 6.18
N ARG A 131 2.84 -13.53 4.98
CA ARG A 131 3.67 -14.26 4.02
C ARG A 131 4.99 -13.55 3.77
N ARG A 132 4.95 -12.26 3.53
CA ARG A 132 6.16 -11.45 3.33
C ARG A 132 7.10 -11.51 4.53
N GLN A 133 6.57 -11.40 5.75
CA GLN A 133 7.37 -11.52 6.98
C GLN A 133 8.04 -12.89 7.07
N LEU A 134 7.32 -13.98 6.82
CA LEU A 134 7.88 -15.34 6.87
C LEU A 134 9.00 -15.53 5.83
N VAL A 135 8.82 -15.01 4.60
CA VAL A 135 9.88 -15.06 3.57
C VAL A 135 11.11 -14.24 3.97
N GLU A 136 10.94 -13.08 4.59
CA GLU A 136 12.03 -12.24 5.08
C GLU A 136 12.77 -12.95 6.24
N MET A 137 12.04 -13.56 7.17
CA MET A 137 12.61 -14.34 8.28
C MET A 137 13.38 -15.57 7.77
N LEU A 138 12.82 -16.31 6.82
CA LEU A 138 13.45 -17.47 6.19
C LEU A 138 14.76 -17.08 5.49
N GLY A 139 14.75 -15.97 4.73
CA GLY A 139 15.95 -15.43 4.09
C GLY A 139 17.03 -15.04 5.10
N ALA A 140 16.64 -14.40 6.21
CA ALA A 140 17.55 -14.02 7.28
C ALA A 140 18.18 -15.25 7.97
N GLU A 141 17.38 -16.27 8.30
CA GLU A 141 17.87 -17.52 8.91
C GLU A 141 18.79 -18.31 7.96
N THR A 142 18.43 -18.39 6.68
CA THR A 142 19.27 -19.03 5.66
C THR A 142 20.64 -18.36 5.56
N ASN A 143 20.70 -17.02 5.63
CA ASN A 143 21.95 -16.29 5.62
C ASN A 143 22.76 -16.53 6.92
N ARG A 144 22.13 -16.55 8.10
CA ARG A 144 22.77 -16.87 9.38
C ARG A 144 23.35 -18.29 9.36
N ARG A 145 22.59 -19.23 8.82
CA ARG A 145 23.02 -20.63 8.67
C ARG A 145 24.33 -20.76 7.90
N ARG A 146 24.49 -20.00 6.82
CA ARG A 146 25.72 -20.00 6.01
C ARG A 146 26.94 -19.46 6.75
N LEU A 147 26.73 -18.50 7.67
CA LEU A 147 27.80 -17.86 8.43
C LEU A 147 28.16 -18.60 9.73
N THR A 148 27.27 -19.44 10.23
CA THR A 148 27.45 -20.19 11.48
C THR A 148 28.37 -21.38 11.26
N ARG A 149 29.43 -21.54 12.09
CA ARG A 149 30.37 -22.65 11.99
C ARG A 149 30.09 -23.76 13.02
N ASP A 150 29.52 -23.41 14.16
CA ASP A 150 29.17 -24.36 15.21
C ASP A 150 28.03 -25.28 14.76
N ARG A 151 28.27 -26.61 14.81
CA ARG A 151 27.31 -27.62 14.36
C ARG A 151 26.06 -27.69 15.25
N GLY A 152 26.19 -27.37 16.54
CA GLY A 152 25.06 -27.34 17.46
C GLY A 152 24.10 -26.19 17.15
N LEU A 153 24.65 -25.02 16.91
CA LEU A 153 23.89 -23.84 16.49
C LEU A 153 23.30 -24.04 15.10
N GLN A 154 24.04 -24.66 14.16
CA GLN A 154 23.53 -24.98 12.83
C GLN A 154 22.24 -25.80 12.90
N ARG A 155 22.22 -26.88 13.71
CA ARG A 155 21.03 -27.70 13.89
C ARG A 155 19.82 -26.95 14.42
N ARG A 156 20.03 -25.98 15.34
CA ARG A 156 18.96 -25.14 15.88
C ARG A 156 18.41 -24.18 14.80
N ILE A 157 19.29 -23.61 13.98
CA ILE A 157 18.88 -22.75 12.86
C ILE A 157 18.14 -23.58 11.81
N ASP A 158 18.63 -24.79 11.48
CA ASP A 158 17.97 -25.70 10.52
C ASP A 158 16.55 -26.09 11.00
N ALA A 159 16.36 -26.34 12.30
CA ALA A 159 15.05 -26.60 12.87
C ALA A 159 14.10 -25.39 12.74
N HIS A 160 14.60 -24.16 12.95
CA HIS A 160 13.82 -22.95 12.77
C HIS A 160 13.48 -22.69 11.28
N ILE A 161 14.43 -22.93 10.37
CA ILE A 161 14.19 -22.88 8.93
C ILE A 161 13.06 -23.83 8.53
N ALA A 162 13.13 -25.10 8.97
CA ALA A 162 12.10 -26.10 8.68
C ALA A 162 10.72 -25.71 9.24
N TRP A 163 10.67 -25.02 10.40
CA TRP A 163 9.43 -24.49 10.94
C TRP A 163 8.89 -23.33 10.08
N LEU A 164 9.75 -22.38 9.67
CA LEU A 164 9.37 -21.26 8.81
C LEU A 164 8.85 -21.74 7.44
N GLU A 165 9.46 -22.77 6.86
CA GLU A 165 9.03 -23.37 5.59
C GLU A 165 7.63 -23.99 5.73
N ARG A 166 7.36 -24.74 6.81
CA ARG A 166 6.03 -25.29 7.08
C ARG A 166 4.98 -24.18 7.29
N ALA A 167 5.30 -23.18 8.12
CA ALA A 167 4.41 -22.05 8.37
C ALA A 167 4.10 -21.27 7.09
N LEU A 168 5.08 -21.13 6.19
CA LEU A 168 4.88 -20.50 4.89
C LEU A 168 3.96 -21.34 3.99
N HIS A 169 4.16 -22.66 3.95
CA HIS A 169 3.32 -23.58 3.18
C HIS A 169 1.85 -23.56 3.64
N ASP A 170 1.61 -23.62 4.98
CA ASP A 170 0.26 -23.55 5.54
C ASP A 170 -0.42 -22.22 5.23
N LEU A 171 0.31 -21.11 5.37
CA LEU A 171 -0.20 -19.77 5.03
C LEU A 171 -0.52 -19.61 3.54
N GLU A 172 0.28 -20.22 2.65
CA GLU A 172 0.02 -20.19 1.20
C GLU A 172 -1.25 -20.98 0.84
N ARG A 173 -1.56 -22.03 1.58
CA ARG A 173 -2.83 -22.76 1.45
C ARG A 173 -4.00 -21.86 1.88
N ASP A 174 -3.93 -21.22 3.06
CA ASP A 174 -4.96 -20.31 3.56
C ASP A 174 -5.21 -19.13 2.58
N LEU A 175 -4.15 -18.60 2.00
CA LEU A 175 -4.21 -17.57 0.97
C LEU A 175 -4.97 -18.03 -0.27
N HIS A 176 -4.66 -19.25 -0.73
CA HIS A 176 -5.30 -19.83 -1.89
C HIS A 176 -6.80 -20.08 -1.65
N ASP A 177 -7.16 -20.59 -0.48
CA ASP A 177 -8.56 -20.84 -0.09
C ASP A 177 -9.34 -19.53 0.04
N THR A 178 -8.74 -18.50 0.67
CA THR A 178 -9.32 -17.16 0.78
C THR A 178 -9.58 -16.54 -0.59
N LEU A 179 -8.65 -16.71 -1.54
CA LEU A 179 -8.78 -16.19 -2.89
C LEU A 179 -9.87 -16.96 -3.67
N ARG A 180 -9.92 -18.30 -3.53
CA ARG A 180 -10.94 -19.14 -4.18
C ARG A 180 -12.36 -18.91 -3.66
N ALA A 181 -12.51 -18.47 -2.42
CA ALA A 181 -13.82 -18.14 -1.85
C ALA A 181 -14.49 -16.94 -2.54
N SER A 182 -13.72 -16.06 -3.21
CA SER A 182 -14.25 -14.90 -3.92
C SER A 182 -14.23 -15.09 -5.44
N PRO A 183 -15.39 -15.15 -6.12
CA PRO A 183 -15.45 -15.23 -7.58
C PRO A 183 -14.72 -14.09 -8.29
N ILE A 184 -14.83 -12.85 -7.75
CA ILE A 184 -14.20 -11.65 -8.30
C ILE A 184 -12.68 -11.76 -8.24
N TRP A 185 -12.14 -12.27 -7.14
CA TRP A 185 -10.68 -12.43 -7.00
C TRP A 185 -10.14 -13.54 -7.88
N ARG A 186 -10.89 -14.65 -8.06
CA ARG A 186 -10.53 -15.72 -8.99
C ARG A 186 -10.45 -15.22 -10.44
N GLU A 187 -11.44 -14.45 -10.87
CA GLU A 187 -11.44 -13.85 -12.21
C GLU A 187 -10.25 -12.91 -12.37
N THR A 188 -10.00 -12.06 -11.38
CA THR A 188 -8.87 -11.13 -11.38
C THR A 188 -7.54 -11.88 -11.41
N GLU A 189 -7.39 -12.96 -10.63
CA GLU A 189 -6.19 -13.81 -10.64
C GLU A 189 -5.98 -14.44 -12.02
N ASN A 190 -7.02 -15.01 -12.62
CA ASN A 190 -6.95 -15.62 -13.95
C ASN A 190 -6.51 -14.61 -15.02
N LEU A 191 -7.06 -13.39 -14.99
CA LEU A 191 -6.64 -12.33 -15.90
C LEU A 191 -5.16 -11.96 -15.68
N LEU A 192 -4.72 -11.77 -14.45
CA LEU A 192 -3.34 -11.40 -14.14
C LEU A 192 -2.34 -12.50 -14.51
N THR A 193 -2.63 -13.75 -14.15
CA THR A 193 -1.74 -14.90 -14.41
C THR A 193 -1.70 -15.32 -15.87
N SER A 194 -2.65 -14.87 -16.70
CA SER A 194 -2.57 -15.05 -18.15
C SER A 194 -1.36 -14.35 -18.78
N VAL A 195 -0.77 -13.36 -18.08
CA VAL A 195 0.41 -12.61 -18.57
C VAL A 195 1.68 -13.38 -18.28
N PRO A 196 2.48 -13.76 -19.31
CA PRO A 196 3.77 -14.41 -19.09
C PRO A 196 4.70 -13.56 -18.21
N GLY A 197 5.08 -14.13 -17.06
CA GLY A 197 5.89 -13.47 -16.04
C GLY A 197 5.12 -13.06 -14.79
N ILE A 198 3.79 -13.16 -14.79
CA ILE A 198 2.97 -12.97 -13.58
C ILE A 198 2.61 -14.33 -13.01
N GLY A 199 3.21 -14.67 -11.88
CA GLY A 199 2.86 -15.87 -11.11
C GLY A 199 1.77 -15.60 -10.06
N PRO A 200 1.23 -16.68 -9.43
CA PRO A 200 0.15 -16.57 -8.43
C PRO A 200 0.47 -15.59 -7.29
N ILE A 201 1.69 -15.61 -6.76
CA ILE A 201 2.11 -14.71 -5.67
C ILE A 201 2.09 -13.24 -6.09
N THR A 202 2.49 -12.94 -7.34
CA THR A 202 2.42 -11.57 -7.86
C THR A 202 0.98 -11.14 -8.03
N ALA A 203 0.13 -11.99 -8.62
CA ALA A 203 -1.30 -11.72 -8.78
C ALA A 203 -1.98 -11.47 -7.42
N LEU A 204 -1.75 -12.35 -6.45
CA LEU A 204 -2.26 -12.24 -5.08
C LEU A 204 -1.85 -10.92 -4.41
N THR A 205 -0.57 -10.56 -4.50
CA THR A 205 -0.08 -9.29 -3.93
C THR A 205 -0.73 -8.08 -4.62
N LEU A 206 -0.93 -8.13 -5.93
CA LEU A 206 -1.61 -7.07 -6.66
C LEU A 206 -3.09 -6.95 -6.26
N ILE A 207 -3.79 -8.06 -6.06
CA ILE A 207 -5.19 -8.07 -5.62
C ILE A 207 -5.30 -7.47 -4.21
N ALA A 208 -4.45 -7.89 -3.29
CA ALA A 208 -4.50 -7.47 -1.89
C ALA A 208 -3.99 -6.03 -1.66
N GLU A 209 -2.87 -5.68 -2.28
CA GLU A 209 -2.16 -4.44 -1.99
C GLU A 209 -2.32 -3.35 -3.06
N LEU A 210 -3.04 -3.62 -4.15
CA LEU A 210 -3.30 -2.64 -5.22
C LEU A 210 -4.75 -2.70 -5.72
N PRO A 211 -5.76 -2.52 -4.85
CA PRO A 211 -7.18 -2.61 -5.22
C PRO A 211 -7.61 -1.55 -6.25
N GLU A 212 -6.79 -0.53 -6.49
CA GLU A 212 -7.01 0.49 -7.50
C GLU A 212 -6.59 0.05 -8.92
N LEU A 213 -6.01 -1.14 -9.06
CA LEU A 213 -5.62 -1.70 -10.37
C LEU A 213 -6.86 -1.91 -11.23
N GLY A 214 -6.84 -1.42 -12.46
CA GLY A 214 -8.00 -1.38 -13.36
C GLY A 214 -8.90 -0.15 -13.20
N ARG A 215 -8.74 0.64 -12.13
CA ARG A 215 -9.61 1.79 -11.85
C ARG A 215 -8.95 3.15 -12.09
N LEU A 216 -7.62 3.22 -12.01
CA LEU A 216 -6.86 4.44 -12.21
C LEU A 216 -6.31 4.54 -13.63
N ASP A 217 -6.03 5.78 -14.06
CA ASP A 217 -5.28 5.99 -15.30
C ASP A 217 -3.81 5.54 -15.17
N ARG A 218 -3.13 5.43 -16.33
CA ARG A 218 -1.74 4.94 -16.41
C ARG A 218 -0.72 5.79 -15.65
N ARG A 219 -0.99 7.09 -15.44
CA ARG A 219 -0.07 7.99 -14.72
C ARG A 219 -0.27 7.84 -13.21
N ARG A 220 -1.53 7.85 -12.78
CA ARG A 220 -1.90 7.71 -11.36
C ARG A 220 -1.49 6.35 -10.79
N ILE A 221 -1.73 5.24 -11.52
CA ILE A 221 -1.34 3.91 -11.02
C ILE A 221 0.18 3.77 -10.94
N ALA A 222 0.95 4.32 -11.91
CA ALA A 222 2.40 4.31 -11.88
C ALA A 222 2.96 5.18 -10.72
N ALA A 223 2.35 6.31 -10.42
CA ALA A 223 2.71 7.15 -9.28
C ALA A 223 2.41 6.46 -7.95
N LEU A 224 1.23 5.83 -7.82
CA LEU A 224 0.81 5.10 -6.63
C LEU A 224 1.76 3.95 -6.28
N VAL A 225 2.27 3.23 -7.26
CA VAL A 225 3.26 2.16 -7.07
C VAL A 225 4.68 2.70 -6.90
N GLY A 226 4.91 3.98 -7.23
CA GLY A 226 6.24 4.60 -7.19
C GLY A 226 7.13 4.22 -8.38
N LEU A 227 6.53 4.02 -9.55
CA LEU A 227 7.21 3.76 -10.84
C LEU A 227 7.15 4.97 -11.78
N ALA A 228 6.52 6.08 -11.37
CA ALA A 228 6.61 7.34 -12.08
C ALA A 228 7.96 8.01 -11.77
N PRO A 229 8.76 8.38 -12.79
CA PRO A 229 10.00 9.09 -12.54
C PRO A 229 9.71 10.52 -12.09
N PHE A 230 10.39 10.97 -11.05
CA PHE A 230 10.39 12.36 -10.61
C PHE A 230 11.50 13.13 -11.33
N ASN A 231 11.16 14.29 -11.89
CA ASN A 231 12.14 15.23 -12.40
C ASN A 231 12.84 15.91 -11.20
N ARG A 232 14.13 16.12 -11.33
CA ARG A 232 14.96 16.93 -10.41
C ARG A 232 15.64 18.03 -11.22
N ASP A 233 14.87 18.75 -12.00
CA ASP A 233 15.37 19.82 -12.84
C ASP A 233 15.30 21.13 -12.03
N SER A 234 16.41 21.88 -11.95
CA SER A 234 16.46 23.20 -11.34
C SER A 234 17.29 24.14 -12.22
N GLY A 235 16.67 25.20 -12.73
CA GLY A 235 17.31 26.12 -13.66
C GLY A 235 17.85 25.41 -14.91
N THR A 236 19.12 25.58 -15.20
CA THR A 236 19.82 24.93 -16.32
C THR A 236 20.22 23.49 -16.04
N LEU A 237 20.15 23.03 -14.79
CA LEU A 237 20.58 21.70 -14.38
C LEU A 237 19.49 20.67 -14.60
N ARG A 238 19.70 19.74 -15.54
CA ARG A 238 18.82 18.57 -15.72
C ARG A 238 19.32 17.43 -14.84
N GLY A 239 18.64 17.21 -13.71
CA GLY A 239 18.97 16.14 -12.77
C GLY A 239 18.58 14.75 -13.27
N ARG A 240 19.17 13.71 -12.66
CA ARG A 240 18.79 12.32 -12.96
C ARG A 240 17.35 12.06 -12.50
N ARG A 241 16.54 11.53 -13.39
CA ARG A 241 15.18 11.08 -13.06
C ARG A 241 15.24 9.82 -12.21
N MET A 242 14.61 9.87 -11.03
CA MET A 242 14.59 8.76 -10.08
C MET A 242 13.16 8.40 -9.71
N ILE A 243 12.92 7.11 -9.44
CA ILE A 243 11.67 6.65 -8.84
C ILE A 243 11.76 6.78 -7.32
N ARG A 244 10.70 7.24 -6.66
CA ARG A 244 10.64 7.40 -5.21
C ARG A 244 9.21 7.21 -4.68
N GLY A 245 9.11 6.76 -3.41
CA GLY A 245 7.81 6.63 -2.72
C GLY A 245 6.97 5.49 -3.27
N GLY A 246 5.67 5.58 -3.10
CA GLY A 246 4.69 4.59 -3.53
C GLY A 246 4.73 3.27 -2.73
N ARG A 247 3.94 2.28 -3.18
CA ARG A 247 3.80 0.97 -2.53
C ARG A 247 5.01 0.08 -2.80
N GLY A 248 5.94 0.03 -1.84
CA GLY A 248 7.21 -0.70 -1.97
C GLY A 248 7.06 -2.21 -2.14
N SER A 249 6.10 -2.84 -1.47
CA SER A 249 5.77 -4.26 -1.59
C SER A 249 5.33 -4.63 -3.01
N VAL A 250 4.39 -3.88 -3.57
CA VAL A 250 3.92 -4.03 -4.96
C VAL A 250 5.08 -3.85 -5.94
N ARG A 251 5.92 -2.85 -5.73
CA ARG A 251 7.10 -2.61 -6.60
C ARG A 251 8.10 -3.77 -6.55
N ARG A 252 8.28 -4.41 -5.39
CA ARG A 252 9.17 -5.57 -5.21
C ARG A 252 8.69 -6.78 -6.01
N VAL A 253 7.40 -7.12 -5.94
CA VAL A 253 6.87 -8.27 -6.70
C VAL A 253 6.84 -7.98 -8.20
N LEU A 254 6.55 -6.74 -8.62
CA LEU A 254 6.64 -6.33 -10.02
C LEU A 254 8.07 -6.39 -10.56
N TYR A 255 9.08 -6.10 -9.73
CA TYR A 255 10.48 -6.26 -10.12
C TYR A 255 10.78 -7.71 -10.48
N MET A 256 10.44 -8.67 -9.62
CA MET A 256 10.65 -10.09 -9.86
C MET A 256 9.84 -10.60 -11.05
N ALA A 257 8.57 -10.23 -11.14
CA ALA A 257 7.71 -10.54 -12.28
C ALA A 257 8.29 -10.01 -13.60
N THR A 258 8.86 -8.80 -13.59
CA THR A 258 9.46 -8.20 -14.79
C THR A 258 10.74 -8.93 -15.21
N LEU A 259 11.57 -9.41 -14.28
CA LEU A 259 12.73 -10.26 -14.60
C LEU A 259 12.32 -11.54 -15.34
N THR A 260 11.18 -12.13 -14.99
CA THR A 260 10.61 -13.27 -15.70
C THR A 260 9.99 -12.82 -17.03
N ALA A 261 9.25 -11.72 -17.04
CA ALA A 261 8.58 -11.20 -18.23
C ALA A 261 9.56 -10.80 -19.36
N ILE A 262 10.73 -10.25 -19.06
CA ILE A 262 11.74 -9.95 -20.09
C ILE A 262 12.28 -11.20 -20.78
N ARG A 263 12.10 -12.40 -20.21
CA ARG A 263 12.48 -13.68 -20.78
C ARG A 263 11.33 -14.34 -21.56
N HIS A 264 10.13 -14.26 -21.04
CA HIS A 264 8.99 -15.06 -21.49
C HIS A 264 7.84 -14.26 -22.13
N ASN A 265 7.79 -12.93 -21.95
CA ASN A 265 6.76 -12.08 -22.55
C ASN A 265 7.33 -11.30 -23.74
N PRO A 266 6.91 -11.58 -24.99
CA PRO A 266 7.48 -10.94 -26.19
C PRO A 266 7.41 -9.41 -26.17
N ARG A 267 6.26 -8.85 -25.74
CA ARG A 267 6.07 -7.37 -25.66
C ARG A 267 7.02 -6.69 -24.66
N ILE A 268 7.22 -7.31 -23.52
CA ILE A 268 8.12 -6.77 -22.47
C ILE A 268 9.57 -6.96 -22.88
N ARG A 269 9.90 -8.12 -23.46
CA ARG A 269 11.24 -8.43 -24.00
C ARG A 269 11.66 -7.40 -25.03
N THR A 270 10.86 -7.21 -26.08
CA THR A 270 11.15 -6.26 -27.17
C THR A 270 11.31 -4.83 -26.64
N PHE A 271 10.43 -4.43 -25.72
CA PHE A 271 10.52 -3.10 -25.09
C PHE A 271 11.80 -2.93 -24.27
N TYR A 272 12.16 -3.92 -23.46
CA TYR A 272 13.38 -3.91 -22.66
C TYR A 272 14.63 -3.89 -23.56
N GLN A 273 14.71 -4.76 -24.56
CA GLN A 273 15.83 -4.84 -25.50
C GLN A 273 16.03 -3.53 -26.25
N ARG A 274 14.96 -2.92 -26.76
CA ARG A 274 15.02 -1.61 -27.40
C ARG A 274 15.68 -0.55 -26.51
N LEU A 275 15.32 -0.50 -25.22
CA LEU A 275 15.95 0.45 -24.29
C LEU A 275 17.41 0.12 -24.03
N ARG A 276 17.78 -1.16 -24.02
CA ARG A 276 19.19 -1.57 -23.86
C ARG A 276 20.04 -1.21 -25.08
N THR A 277 19.52 -1.40 -26.29
CA THR A 277 20.22 -1.03 -27.55
C THR A 277 20.36 0.48 -27.72
N THR A 278 19.43 1.27 -27.20
CA THR A 278 19.53 2.76 -27.14
C THR A 278 20.43 3.27 -26.01
N GLY A 279 21.20 2.41 -25.34
CA GLY A 279 22.20 2.79 -24.34
C GLY A 279 21.69 3.00 -22.92
N HIS A 280 20.40 2.73 -22.62
CA HIS A 280 19.90 2.88 -21.25
C HIS A 280 20.52 1.85 -20.29
N PRO A 281 20.93 2.25 -19.07
CA PRO A 281 21.41 1.33 -18.04
C PRO A 281 20.37 0.24 -17.71
N GLY A 282 20.82 -0.98 -17.40
CA GLY A 282 19.95 -2.13 -17.16
C GLY A 282 18.85 -1.88 -16.11
N LYS A 283 19.19 -1.22 -14.99
CA LYS A 283 18.19 -0.87 -13.95
C LYS A 283 17.14 0.13 -14.44
N VAL A 284 17.53 1.08 -15.31
CA VAL A 284 16.60 2.08 -15.88
C VAL A 284 15.66 1.38 -16.87
N ALA A 285 16.21 0.55 -17.78
CA ALA A 285 15.40 -0.23 -18.72
C ALA A 285 14.44 -1.18 -18.00
N LEU A 286 14.89 -1.83 -16.91
CA LEU A 286 14.05 -2.72 -16.11
C LEU A 286 12.92 -1.94 -15.40
N THR A 287 13.21 -0.79 -14.79
CA THR A 287 12.18 0.07 -14.17
C THR A 287 11.14 0.55 -15.18
N ALA A 288 11.58 0.90 -16.40
CA ALA A 288 10.66 1.26 -17.47
C ALA A 288 9.80 0.07 -17.92
N ALA A 289 10.38 -1.14 -17.98
CA ALA A 289 9.67 -2.38 -18.26
C ALA A 289 8.65 -2.73 -17.15
N MET A 290 9.00 -2.54 -15.87
CA MET A 290 8.05 -2.66 -14.75
C MET A 290 6.84 -1.74 -14.91
N ARG A 291 7.09 -0.48 -15.26
CA ARG A 291 6.00 0.49 -15.50
C ARG A 291 5.14 0.07 -16.69
N LYS A 292 5.75 -0.42 -17.78
CA LYS A 292 5.01 -0.92 -18.93
C LYS A 292 4.16 -2.13 -18.55
N LEU A 293 4.72 -3.11 -17.84
CA LEU A 293 3.99 -4.28 -17.34
C LEU A 293 2.81 -3.86 -16.46
N LEU A 294 3.03 -2.98 -15.46
CA LEU A 294 1.96 -2.46 -14.60
C LEU A 294 0.83 -1.79 -15.40
N THR A 295 1.17 -0.95 -16.38
CA THR A 295 0.15 -0.26 -17.19
C THR A 295 -0.61 -1.21 -18.12
N MET A 296 0.00 -2.31 -18.54
CA MET A 296 -0.68 -3.39 -19.30
C MET A 296 -1.66 -4.14 -18.40
N LEU A 297 -1.22 -4.57 -17.20
CA LEU A 297 -2.10 -5.22 -16.22
C LEU A 297 -3.29 -4.32 -15.85
N ASN A 298 -3.02 -3.03 -15.66
CA ASN A 298 -4.08 -2.06 -15.36
C ASN A 298 -5.10 -1.93 -16.50
N ALA A 299 -4.68 -1.94 -17.76
CA ALA A 299 -5.58 -1.89 -18.90
C ALA A 299 -6.38 -3.20 -19.03
N MET A 300 -5.74 -4.35 -18.86
CA MET A 300 -6.40 -5.66 -18.93
C MET A 300 -7.53 -5.79 -17.90
N LEU A 301 -7.29 -5.38 -16.65
CA LEU A 301 -8.33 -5.42 -15.60
C LEU A 301 -9.43 -4.40 -15.84
N ARG A 302 -9.11 -3.20 -16.35
CA ARG A 302 -10.12 -2.20 -16.70
C ARG A 302 -11.04 -2.68 -17.81
N ASP A 303 -10.45 -3.34 -18.83
CA ASP A 303 -11.15 -3.75 -20.05
C ASP A 303 -11.68 -5.19 -19.94
N HIS A 304 -11.47 -5.88 -18.80
CA HIS A 304 -11.83 -7.30 -18.56
C HIS A 304 -11.37 -8.24 -19.69
N ARG A 305 -10.13 -8.02 -20.19
CA ARG A 305 -9.57 -8.80 -21.29
C ARG A 305 -8.31 -9.56 -20.87
N PRO A 306 -8.24 -10.87 -21.14
CA PRO A 306 -7.02 -11.64 -20.88
C PRO A 306 -5.88 -11.19 -21.80
N TRP A 307 -4.67 -11.59 -21.44
CA TRP A 307 -3.49 -11.35 -22.25
C TRP A 307 -3.65 -11.95 -23.65
N GLN A 308 -3.34 -11.15 -24.67
CA GLN A 308 -3.27 -11.59 -26.05
C GLN A 308 -1.83 -11.40 -26.56
N PRO A 309 -1.14 -12.48 -26.94
CA PRO A 309 0.13 -12.36 -27.65
C PRO A 309 -0.15 -11.75 -29.02
N THR A 310 0.45 -10.63 -29.33
CA THR A 310 0.50 -9.98 -30.66
C THR A 310 1.90 -10.05 -31.18
#